data_b476bb221fa4eac34569b5a8ce0ddf3e
#
_entry.id   b476bb221fa4eac34569b5a8ce0ddf3e
#
_cell.length_a   1.000
_cell.length_b   1.000
_cell.length_c   1.000
_cell.angle_alpha   90.00
_cell.angle_beta   90.00
_cell.angle_gamma   90.00
#
_symmetry.space_group_name_H-M   'P 1'
#
loop_
_entity.id
_entity.type
_entity.pdbx_description
1 polymer ?
#
loop_
_entity_poly.entity_id
_entity_poly.type
_entity_poly.pdbx_seq_one_letter_code
_entity_poly.pdbx_strand_id
1 'polypeptide(L)'
;MGELRAQGVGGATLAQIKACLGSLYKWLIEGQITQTNPTQGIKVKVGKSDIPNVVEPDEFRKIVAHLPTEGAKLFAKFLVASGARFGEATEIRLKDFNFNTKEVFIQRRVSELGKARNNGSRFLVVDATKSGYKRSVVLPEALLQEIQAYVRLNRIGKEDLVFEKSKVIPKDKLKSSRGTQESSRPFVKDGKLFQHGTLRAYASGSCRCDDCKAIVREYRRSQRAKSYQKGEVILDEPSHLPRDTWRTIWNKAIAKSGMGWNPRTHDLRHANATQLLKNGVDVHEVKERLGHQSIKTTERYLHRVRHQKSKASEVVNDFLG
;
A
#
# COMPACT_ATOMS: atom_id res chain seq x y z
N MET A 1 -15.42 -3.74 -26.36
CA MET A 1 -15.91 -4.27 -25.06
C MET A 1 -16.25 -5.76 -25.14
N GLY A 2 -16.91 -6.21 -26.20
CA GLY A 2 -17.23 -7.64 -26.41
C GLY A 2 -15.98 -8.51 -26.49
N GLU A 3 -15.00 -8.14 -27.31
CA GLU A 3 -13.73 -8.85 -27.46
C GLU A 3 -12.94 -8.94 -26.13
N LEU A 4 -12.86 -7.83 -25.38
CA LEU A 4 -12.20 -7.84 -24.07
C LEU A 4 -12.90 -8.80 -23.08
N ARG A 5 -14.22 -8.91 -23.18
CA ARG A 5 -15.00 -9.87 -22.37
C ARG A 5 -14.71 -11.30 -22.81
N ALA A 6 -14.61 -11.56 -24.11
CA ALA A 6 -14.24 -12.87 -24.65
C ALA A 6 -12.81 -13.28 -24.23
N GLN A 7 -11.91 -12.33 -24.04
CA GLN A 7 -10.57 -12.51 -23.49
C GLN A 7 -10.55 -12.67 -21.94
N GLY A 8 -11.69 -12.78 -21.28
CA GLY A 8 -11.78 -13.00 -19.84
C GLY A 8 -11.64 -11.75 -18.97
N VAL A 9 -11.68 -10.52 -19.54
CA VAL A 9 -11.59 -9.30 -18.75
C VAL A 9 -12.83 -9.14 -17.87
N GLY A 10 -12.63 -9.04 -16.56
CA GLY A 10 -13.71 -8.95 -15.57
C GLY A 10 -14.55 -7.67 -15.70
N GLY A 11 -15.84 -7.75 -15.36
CA GLY A 11 -16.81 -6.67 -15.51
C GLY A 11 -16.41 -5.37 -14.81
N ALA A 12 -15.77 -5.44 -13.62
CA ALA A 12 -15.27 -4.25 -12.91
C ALA A 12 -14.17 -3.53 -13.71
N THR A 13 -13.24 -4.27 -14.31
CA THR A 13 -12.19 -3.71 -15.18
C THR A 13 -12.78 -3.08 -16.43
N LEU A 14 -13.75 -3.76 -17.06
CA LEU A 14 -14.47 -3.22 -18.22
C LEU A 14 -15.21 -1.92 -17.88
N ALA A 15 -15.84 -1.84 -16.71
CA ALA A 15 -16.49 -0.61 -16.24
C ALA A 15 -15.48 0.54 -16.06
N GLN A 16 -14.28 0.23 -15.55
CA GLN A 16 -13.22 1.22 -15.37
C GLN A 16 -12.65 1.69 -16.72
N ILE A 17 -12.43 0.77 -17.67
CA ILE A 17 -12.02 1.11 -19.03
C ILE A 17 -13.08 2.03 -19.68
N LYS A 18 -14.37 1.69 -19.57
CA LYS A 18 -15.46 2.52 -20.08
C LYS A 18 -15.45 3.92 -19.46
N ALA A 19 -15.29 4.03 -18.15
CA ALA A 19 -15.25 5.31 -17.46
C ALA A 19 -14.06 6.17 -17.91
N CYS A 20 -12.88 5.57 -18.09
CA CYS A 20 -11.68 6.25 -18.57
C CYS A 20 -11.88 6.77 -20.00
N LEU A 21 -12.36 5.92 -20.91
CA LEU A 21 -12.66 6.32 -22.29
C LEU A 21 -13.76 7.37 -22.34
N GLY A 22 -14.80 7.24 -21.51
CA GLY A 22 -15.89 8.22 -21.41
C GLY A 22 -15.39 9.60 -21.02
N SER A 23 -14.48 9.67 -20.06
CA SER A 23 -13.83 10.93 -19.64
C SER A 23 -12.95 11.51 -20.73
N LEU A 24 -12.20 10.68 -21.46
CA LEU A 24 -11.40 11.12 -22.62
C LEU A 24 -12.28 11.72 -23.71
N TYR A 25 -13.34 11.01 -24.11
CA TYR A 25 -14.24 11.50 -25.15
C TYR A 25 -15.00 12.76 -24.73
N LYS A 26 -15.35 12.89 -23.44
CA LYS A 26 -15.93 14.14 -22.92
C LYS A 26 -14.97 15.32 -23.14
N TRP A 27 -13.70 15.16 -22.79
CA TRP A 27 -12.67 16.18 -23.01
C TRP A 27 -12.47 16.48 -24.51
N LEU A 28 -12.47 15.46 -25.37
CA LEU A 28 -12.35 15.64 -26.82
C LEU A 28 -13.54 16.40 -27.41
N ILE A 29 -14.75 16.18 -26.90
CA ILE A 29 -15.98 16.91 -27.32
C ILE A 29 -15.90 18.37 -26.84
N GLU A 30 -15.51 18.62 -25.60
CA GLU A 30 -15.29 19.96 -25.05
C GLU A 30 -14.25 20.75 -25.86
N GLY A 31 -13.19 20.04 -26.34
CA GLY A 31 -12.15 20.59 -27.21
C GLY A 31 -12.55 20.66 -28.71
N GLN A 32 -13.78 20.35 -29.08
CA GLN A 32 -14.29 20.33 -30.46
C GLN A 32 -13.51 19.41 -31.44
N ILE A 33 -12.79 18.43 -30.90
CA ILE A 33 -12.00 17.47 -31.68
C ILE A 33 -12.90 16.36 -32.25
N THR A 34 -13.97 16.01 -31.54
CA THR A 34 -14.98 15.03 -31.96
C THR A 34 -16.37 15.47 -31.51
N GLN A 35 -17.41 15.00 -32.20
CA GLN A 35 -18.79 15.31 -31.83
C GLN A 35 -19.49 14.19 -31.08
N THR A 36 -18.94 12.99 -31.08
CA THR A 36 -19.59 11.81 -30.53
C THR A 36 -18.72 11.06 -29.50
N ASN A 37 -19.40 10.48 -28.53
CA ASN A 37 -18.76 9.62 -27.54
C ASN A 37 -19.15 8.14 -27.79
N PRO A 38 -18.28 7.30 -28.35
CA PRO A 38 -18.59 5.91 -28.68
C PRO A 38 -18.82 5.03 -27.45
N THR A 39 -18.55 5.53 -26.25
CA THR A 39 -18.85 4.79 -25.01
C THR A 39 -20.26 5.06 -24.49
N GLN A 40 -20.97 6.01 -25.10
CA GLN A 40 -22.34 6.34 -24.73
C GLN A 40 -23.27 5.16 -25.06
N GLY A 41 -24.17 4.82 -24.16
CA GLY A 41 -25.08 3.68 -24.35
C GLY A 41 -24.50 2.29 -24.04
N ILE A 42 -23.17 2.13 -23.92
CA ILE A 42 -22.58 0.85 -23.57
C ILE A 42 -22.94 0.49 -22.11
N LYS A 43 -23.65 -0.61 -21.91
CA LYS A 43 -23.95 -1.16 -20.58
C LYS A 43 -22.91 -2.22 -20.23
N VAL A 44 -22.17 -2.02 -19.12
CA VAL A 44 -21.25 -3.01 -18.57
C VAL A 44 -21.90 -3.67 -17.35
N LYS A 45 -22.19 -4.95 -17.44
CA LYS A 45 -22.65 -5.72 -16.30
C LYS A 45 -21.44 -5.98 -15.37
N VAL A 46 -21.45 -5.38 -14.19
CA VAL A 46 -20.51 -5.68 -13.11
C VAL A 46 -21.20 -6.73 -12.23
N GLY A 47 -20.61 -7.92 -12.10
CA GLY A 47 -21.11 -8.94 -11.18
C GLY A 47 -21.14 -8.37 -9.74
N LYS A 48 -22.07 -8.85 -8.92
CA LYS A 48 -22.01 -8.58 -7.48
C LYS A 48 -20.63 -9.08 -7.01
N SER A 49 -19.82 -8.19 -6.45
CA SER A 49 -18.59 -8.65 -5.81
C SER A 49 -18.98 -9.51 -4.62
N ASP A 50 -18.46 -10.72 -4.59
CA ASP A 50 -18.54 -11.55 -3.40
C ASP A 50 -18.06 -10.72 -2.21
N ILE A 51 -18.74 -10.88 -1.09
CA ILE A 51 -18.35 -10.17 0.13
C ILE A 51 -16.93 -10.66 0.47
N PRO A 52 -15.89 -9.79 0.44
CA PRO A 52 -14.51 -10.23 0.63
C PRO A 52 -14.36 -10.93 1.98
N ASN A 53 -13.59 -12.00 2.09
CA ASN A 53 -13.26 -12.60 3.37
C ASN A 53 -12.64 -11.55 4.30
N VAL A 54 -12.96 -11.60 5.59
CA VAL A 54 -12.39 -10.71 6.61
C VAL A 54 -11.36 -11.50 7.41
N VAL A 55 -10.22 -10.91 7.62
CA VAL A 55 -9.18 -11.49 8.49
C VAL A 55 -9.71 -11.46 9.93
N GLU A 56 -9.90 -12.63 10.52
CA GLU A 56 -10.30 -12.74 11.92
C GLU A 56 -9.09 -12.58 12.86
N PRO A 57 -9.32 -12.22 14.14
CA PRO A 57 -8.22 -11.93 15.08
C PRO A 57 -7.18 -13.06 15.22
N ASP A 58 -7.62 -14.31 15.22
CA ASP A 58 -6.72 -15.47 15.32
C ASP A 58 -5.87 -15.66 14.07
N GLU A 59 -6.47 -15.47 12.91
CA GLU A 59 -5.76 -15.49 11.62
C GLU A 59 -4.69 -14.40 11.56
N PHE A 60 -5.06 -13.19 12.00
CA PHE A 60 -4.13 -12.06 12.06
C PHE A 60 -2.94 -12.38 12.98
N ARG A 61 -3.19 -12.91 14.17
CA ARG A 61 -2.13 -13.30 15.12
C ARG A 61 -1.17 -14.31 14.50
N LYS A 62 -1.70 -15.32 13.81
CA LYS A 62 -0.89 -16.34 13.11
C LYS A 62 0.01 -15.70 12.04
N ILE A 63 -0.53 -14.78 11.22
CA ILE A 63 0.27 -14.08 10.19
C ILE A 63 1.38 -13.24 10.85
N VAL A 64 1.04 -12.45 11.87
CA VAL A 64 1.99 -11.55 12.55
C VAL A 64 3.15 -12.34 13.18
N ALA A 65 2.89 -13.52 13.75
CA ALA A 65 3.92 -14.39 14.33
C ALA A 65 5.01 -14.78 13.30
N HIS A 66 4.65 -14.86 12.02
CA HIS A 66 5.56 -15.22 10.92
C HIS A 66 6.20 -14.02 10.20
N LEU A 67 5.89 -12.79 10.62
CA LEU A 67 6.57 -11.61 10.07
C LEU A 67 8.03 -11.53 10.57
N PRO A 68 8.96 -11.14 9.68
CA PRO A 68 10.39 -11.38 9.90
C PRO A 68 11.08 -10.39 10.85
N THR A 69 10.49 -9.23 11.11
CA THR A 69 11.09 -8.18 11.96
C THR A 69 10.04 -7.57 12.87
N GLU A 70 10.46 -7.00 13.99
CA GLU A 70 9.55 -6.26 14.87
C GLU A 70 8.90 -5.06 14.14
N GLY A 71 9.67 -4.36 13.29
CA GLY A 71 9.10 -3.29 12.46
C GLY A 71 7.99 -3.78 11.53
N ALA A 72 8.12 -4.99 10.94
CA ALA A 72 7.07 -5.59 10.11
C ALA A 72 5.84 -5.98 10.94
N LYS A 73 6.04 -6.54 12.14
CA LYS A 73 4.95 -6.89 13.05
C LYS A 73 4.19 -5.64 13.50
N LEU A 74 4.90 -4.60 13.93
CA LEU A 74 4.30 -3.32 14.34
C LEU A 74 3.59 -2.63 13.18
N PHE A 75 4.14 -2.67 11.98
CA PHE A 75 3.48 -2.12 10.80
C PHE A 75 2.14 -2.80 10.50
N ALA A 76 2.08 -4.14 10.58
CA ALA A 76 0.84 -4.89 10.42
C ALA A 76 -0.17 -4.57 11.55
N LYS A 77 0.28 -4.52 12.81
CA LYS A 77 -0.54 -4.14 13.98
C LYS A 77 -1.09 -2.71 13.80
N PHE A 78 -0.24 -1.77 13.36
CA PHE A 78 -0.64 -0.40 13.11
C PHE A 78 -1.70 -0.30 12.01
N LEU A 79 -1.54 -1.04 10.91
CA LEU A 79 -2.53 -1.07 9.81
C LEU A 79 -3.90 -1.55 10.29
N VAL A 80 -3.96 -2.64 11.06
CA VAL A 80 -5.24 -3.16 11.56
C VAL A 80 -5.83 -2.27 12.65
N ALA A 81 -5.02 -1.71 13.54
CA ALA A 81 -5.50 -0.86 14.62
C ALA A 81 -5.99 0.51 14.14
N SER A 82 -5.30 1.15 13.22
CA SER A 82 -5.65 2.48 12.71
C SER A 82 -6.64 2.46 11.55
N GLY A 83 -6.75 1.34 10.83
CA GLY A 83 -7.48 1.27 9.57
C GLY A 83 -6.87 2.14 8.46
N ALA A 84 -5.62 2.58 8.60
CA ALA A 84 -4.94 3.42 7.63
C ALA A 84 -4.76 2.73 6.27
N ARG A 85 -4.74 3.51 5.19
CA ARG A 85 -4.32 3.00 3.88
C ARG A 85 -2.81 2.77 3.89
N PHE A 86 -2.32 1.83 3.07
CA PHE A 86 -0.89 1.53 2.99
C PHE A 86 -0.02 2.78 2.80
N GLY A 87 -0.37 3.65 1.86
CA GLY A 87 0.40 4.89 1.61
C GLY A 87 0.30 5.93 2.72
N GLU A 88 -0.74 5.90 3.56
CA GLU A 88 -0.86 6.71 4.77
C GLU A 88 0.06 6.13 5.87
N ALA A 89 -0.01 4.82 6.10
CA ALA A 89 0.77 4.15 7.13
C ALA A 89 2.29 4.21 6.89
N THR A 90 2.73 4.14 5.64
CA THR A 90 4.16 4.24 5.29
C THR A 90 4.73 5.66 5.39
N GLU A 91 3.89 6.70 5.44
CA GLU A 91 4.32 8.10 5.64
C GLU A 91 4.18 8.56 7.11
N ILE A 92 3.73 7.70 8.01
CA ILE A 92 3.60 8.06 9.43
C ILE A 92 4.97 8.35 10.03
N ARG A 93 5.10 9.53 10.63
CA ARG A 93 6.28 10.02 11.34
C ARG A 93 6.05 10.04 12.84
N LEU A 94 7.13 10.05 13.62
CA LEU A 94 7.00 10.08 15.08
C LEU A 94 6.23 11.31 15.57
N LYS A 95 6.36 12.46 14.92
CA LYS A 95 5.62 13.68 15.26
C LYS A 95 4.09 13.57 15.12
N ASP A 96 3.62 12.58 14.37
CA ASP A 96 2.17 12.37 14.16
C ASP A 96 1.51 11.65 15.34
N PHE A 97 2.29 11.16 16.31
CA PHE A 97 1.77 10.50 17.51
C PHE A 97 1.66 11.48 18.67
N ASN A 98 0.48 11.53 19.28
CA ASN A 98 0.29 12.11 20.61
C ASN A 98 0.11 10.96 21.61
N PHE A 99 1.16 10.63 22.33
CA PHE A 99 1.14 9.53 23.31
C PHE A 99 0.30 9.83 24.55
N ASN A 100 0.08 11.10 24.87
CA ASN A 100 -0.75 11.50 26.01
C ASN A 100 -2.24 11.30 25.73
N THR A 101 -2.70 11.70 24.54
CA THR A 101 -4.10 11.51 24.10
C THR A 101 -4.32 10.15 23.42
N LYS A 102 -3.27 9.36 23.27
CA LYS A 102 -3.27 8.05 22.58
C LYS A 102 -3.69 8.13 21.11
N GLU A 103 -3.47 9.25 20.46
CA GLU A 103 -3.88 9.52 19.09
C GLU A 103 -2.73 9.48 18.09
N VAL A 104 -3.06 9.10 16.86
CA VAL A 104 -2.20 9.28 15.69
C VAL A 104 -2.91 10.14 14.66
N PHE A 105 -2.22 11.16 14.14
CA PHE A 105 -2.74 12.09 13.13
C PHE A 105 -2.37 11.60 11.74
N ILE A 106 -3.35 11.13 10.97
CA ILE A 106 -3.19 10.69 9.59
C ILE A 106 -3.51 11.85 8.67
N GLN A 107 -2.49 12.56 8.21
CA GLN A 107 -2.62 13.81 7.48
C GLN A 107 -1.89 13.82 6.13
N ARG A 108 -0.98 12.87 5.90
CA ARG A 108 -0.20 12.73 4.67
C ARG A 108 -0.33 11.33 4.10
N ARG A 109 0.04 11.19 2.85
CA ARG A 109 0.20 9.91 2.19
C ARG A 109 1.38 9.92 1.25
N VAL A 110 1.97 8.78 1.02
CA VAL A 110 2.92 8.58 -0.06
C VAL A 110 2.27 7.83 -1.23
N SER A 111 2.53 8.30 -2.43
CA SER A 111 2.18 7.63 -3.67
C SER A 111 3.44 7.07 -4.32
N GLU A 112 3.40 5.81 -4.69
CA GLU A 112 4.50 5.16 -5.40
C GLU A 112 4.30 5.38 -6.91
N LEU A 113 5.14 6.19 -7.51
CA LEU A 113 5.14 6.53 -8.92
C LEU A 113 6.34 5.88 -9.62
N GLY A 114 6.24 5.69 -10.95
CA GLY A 114 7.42 5.34 -11.72
C GLY A 114 8.42 6.50 -11.72
N LYS A 115 9.72 6.21 -11.61
CA LYS A 115 10.80 7.22 -11.56
C LYS A 115 10.73 8.25 -12.69
N ALA A 116 10.32 7.82 -13.89
CA ALA A 116 10.16 8.70 -15.05
C ALA A 116 9.05 9.76 -14.88
N ARG A 117 8.12 9.56 -13.95
CA ARG A 117 6.97 10.46 -13.73
C ARG A 117 7.16 11.45 -12.57
N ASN A 118 8.24 11.31 -11.82
CA ASN A 118 8.47 12.09 -10.62
C ASN A 118 9.95 12.45 -10.48
N ASN A 119 10.52 13.12 -11.47
CA ASN A 119 11.88 13.70 -11.47
C ASN A 119 12.95 12.75 -10.87
N GLY A 120 12.86 11.45 -11.18
CA GLY A 120 13.80 10.44 -10.67
C GLY A 120 13.45 9.85 -9.30
N SER A 121 12.50 10.42 -8.56
CA SER A 121 12.01 9.84 -7.31
C SER A 121 10.97 8.75 -7.55
N ARG A 122 11.01 7.69 -6.73
CA ARG A 122 9.99 6.63 -6.73
C ARG A 122 8.74 7.03 -5.95
N PHE A 123 8.89 7.90 -4.96
CA PHE A 123 7.85 8.24 -4.01
C PHE A 123 7.49 9.72 -4.10
N LEU A 124 6.19 10.01 -4.10
CA LEU A 124 5.64 11.35 -3.99
C LEU A 124 4.87 11.45 -2.68
N VAL A 125 5.35 12.28 -1.77
CA VAL A 125 4.61 12.63 -0.54
C VAL A 125 3.58 13.70 -0.88
N VAL A 126 2.36 13.50 -0.43
CA VAL A 126 1.25 14.43 -0.63
C VAL A 126 0.68 14.80 0.74
N ASP A 127 0.63 16.11 1.02
CA ASP A 127 0.08 16.69 2.26
C ASP A 127 -1.45 16.61 2.35
N ALA A 128 -2.00 15.53 1.84
CA ALA A 128 -3.41 15.19 1.96
C ALA A 128 -3.59 13.68 1.88
N THR A 129 -4.58 13.16 2.57
CA THR A 129 -5.03 11.77 2.37
C THR A 129 -5.71 11.64 1.00
N LYS A 130 -5.96 10.41 0.54
CA LYS A 130 -6.66 10.18 -0.75
C LYS A 130 -8.04 10.83 -0.79
N SER A 131 -8.67 11.02 0.36
CA SER A 131 -9.99 11.67 0.52
C SER A 131 -9.89 13.16 0.79
N GLY A 132 -8.68 13.74 0.89
CA GLY A 132 -8.49 15.14 1.28
C GLY A 132 -8.66 15.41 2.79
N TYR A 133 -9.19 14.48 3.55
CA TYR A 133 -9.47 14.66 4.97
C TYR A 133 -8.30 14.20 5.85
N LYS A 134 -7.83 15.11 6.70
CA LYS A 134 -6.98 14.78 7.83
C LYS A 134 -7.85 14.20 8.94
N ARG A 135 -7.34 13.23 9.68
CA ARG A 135 -8.07 12.61 10.79
C ARG A 135 -7.13 12.18 11.90
N SER A 136 -7.63 12.16 13.12
CA SER A 136 -7.00 11.50 14.25
C SER A 136 -7.63 10.12 14.47
N VAL A 137 -6.84 9.19 15.00
CA VAL A 137 -7.28 7.85 15.35
C VAL A 137 -6.71 7.49 16.72
N VAL A 138 -7.57 7.19 17.67
CA VAL A 138 -7.16 6.67 18.97
C VAL A 138 -6.67 5.24 18.80
N LEU A 139 -5.46 4.94 19.29
CA LEU A 139 -4.84 3.62 19.23
C LEU A 139 -4.89 2.92 20.59
N PRO A 140 -4.92 1.58 20.62
CA PRO A 140 -4.79 0.82 21.86
C PRO A 140 -3.49 1.15 22.59
N GLU A 141 -3.54 1.31 23.90
CA GLU A 141 -2.40 1.68 24.73
C GLU A 141 -1.24 0.69 24.62
N ALA A 142 -1.53 -0.61 24.62
CA ALA A 142 -0.52 -1.64 24.44
C ALA A 142 0.28 -1.48 23.13
N LEU A 143 -0.40 -1.14 22.02
CA LEU A 143 0.27 -0.87 20.75
C LEU A 143 1.14 0.39 20.81
N LEU A 144 0.68 1.44 21.48
CA LEU A 144 1.46 2.67 21.66
C LEU A 144 2.72 2.43 22.49
N GLN A 145 2.64 1.61 23.54
CA GLN A 145 3.81 1.20 24.33
C GLN A 145 4.80 0.43 23.50
N GLU A 146 4.34 -0.53 22.66
CA GLU A 146 5.21 -1.24 21.72
C GLU A 146 5.87 -0.27 20.72
N ILE A 147 5.12 0.70 20.18
CA ILE A 147 5.65 1.72 19.26
C ILE A 147 6.68 2.60 19.97
N GLN A 148 6.42 3.05 21.20
CA GLN A 148 7.38 3.86 21.97
C GLN A 148 8.69 3.09 22.23
N ALA A 149 8.61 1.83 22.64
CA ALA A 149 9.77 0.98 22.85
C ALA A 149 10.57 0.82 21.54
N TYR A 150 9.88 0.57 20.45
CA TYR A 150 10.47 0.44 19.11
C TYR A 150 11.16 1.73 18.63
N VAL A 151 10.52 2.88 18.84
CA VAL A 151 11.06 4.21 18.50
C VAL A 151 12.35 4.49 19.28
N ARG A 152 12.36 4.22 20.58
CA ARG A 152 13.55 4.40 21.45
C ARG A 152 14.68 3.48 21.00
N LEU A 153 14.40 2.19 20.78
CA LEU A 153 15.41 1.20 20.37
C LEU A 153 16.06 1.55 19.03
N ASN A 154 15.27 2.05 18.09
CA ASN A 154 15.73 2.38 16.75
C ASN A 154 16.15 3.85 16.60
N ARG A 155 16.15 4.64 17.67
CA ARG A 155 16.54 6.08 17.70
C ARG A 155 15.82 6.90 16.63
N ILE A 156 14.48 6.70 16.52
CA ILE A 156 13.66 7.40 15.52
C ILE A 156 13.41 8.83 16.00
N GLY A 157 13.81 9.81 15.20
CA GLY A 157 13.59 11.23 15.45
C GLY A 157 12.17 11.69 15.10
N LYS A 158 11.78 12.88 15.55
CA LYS A 158 10.43 13.42 15.35
C LYS A 158 9.98 13.46 13.88
N GLU A 159 10.90 13.82 12.98
CA GLU A 159 10.62 13.95 11.55
C GLU A 159 10.82 12.63 10.77
N ASP A 160 11.35 11.59 11.44
CA ASP A 160 11.63 10.32 10.77
C ASP A 160 10.38 9.47 10.61
N LEU A 161 10.40 8.63 9.56
CA LEU A 161 9.39 7.61 9.34
C LEU A 161 9.47 6.52 10.42
N VAL A 162 8.34 6.22 11.06
CA VAL A 162 8.28 5.14 12.06
C VAL A 162 8.48 3.79 11.38
N PHE A 163 7.95 3.61 10.17
CA PHE A 163 8.02 2.37 9.40
C PHE A 163 8.91 2.51 8.16
N GLU A 164 10.15 2.98 8.37
CA GLU A 164 11.13 3.07 7.31
C GLU A 164 11.48 1.69 6.75
N LYS A 165 11.77 1.63 5.45
CA LYS A 165 12.12 0.40 4.73
C LYS A 165 13.23 -0.41 5.41
N SER A 166 14.30 0.26 5.85
CA SER A 166 15.46 -0.37 6.51
C SER A 166 15.13 -1.06 7.83
N LYS A 167 14.05 -0.62 8.48
CA LYS A 167 13.61 -1.11 9.79
C LYS A 167 12.52 -2.19 9.69
N VAL A 168 11.80 -2.22 8.57
CA VAL A 168 10.73 -3.20 8.31
C VAL A 168 11.24 -4.44 7.59
N ILE A 169 12.23 -4.26 6.70
CA ILE A 169 12.79 -5.35 5.90
C ILE A 169 14.00 -5.98 6.61
N PRO A 170 14.13 -7.32 6.64
CA PRO A 170 15.32 -7.98 7.17
C PRO A 170 16.60 -7.51 6.48
N LYS A 171 17.66 -7.30 7.26
CA LYS A 171 18.96 -6.78 6.76
C LYS A 171 19.61 -7.66 5.71
N ASP A 172 19.45 -8.98 5.80
CA ASP A 172 19.90 -9.96 4.82
C ASP A 172 19.26 -9.78 3.44
N LYS A 173 18.02 -9.28 3.39
CA LYS A 173 17.28 -8.98 2.15
C LYS A 173 17.51 -7.59 1.61
N LEU A 174 18.11 -6.69 2.38
CA LEU A 174 18.57 -5.38 1.90
C LEU A 174 19.83 -5.50 1.04
N LYS A 175 20.65 -6.53 1.30
CA LYS A 175 21.75 -6.93 0.42
C LYS A 175 21.16 -7.87 -0.64
N SER A 176 21.18 -7.45 -1.91
CA SER A 176 20.79 -8.36 -3.01
C SER A 176 21.75 -9.54 -3.00
N SER A 177 21.33 -10.66 -2.43
CA SER A 177 22.02 -11.94 -2.50
C SER A 177 21.82 -12.53 -3.90
N ARG A 178 22.52 -12.01 -4.88
CA ARG A 178 22.81 -12.73 -6.10
C ARG A 178 24.32 -12.87 -6.17
N GLY A 179 24.77 -14.12 -6.18
CA GLY A 179 26.14 -14.51 -6.06
C GLY A 179 27.10 -13.68 -6.91
N THR A 180 28.23 -13.42 -6.34
CA THR A 180 29.45 -13.04 -7.04
C THR A 180 29.75 -14.12 -8.07
N GLN A 181 29.30 -13.95 -9.31
CA GLN A 181 29.91 -14.65 -10.43
C GLN A 181 31.17 -13.87 -10.77
N GLU A 182 32.33 -14.48 -10.53
CA GLU A 182 33.57 -14.06 -11.13
C GLU A 182 33.37 -14.06 -12.66
N SER A 183 33.51 -12.92 -13.28
CA SER A 183 33.18 -12.78 -14.69
C SER A 183 34.17 -11.89 -15.39
N SER A 184 35.23 -12.52 -15.87
CA SER A 184 36.15 -11.92 -16.82
C SER A 184 35.76 -12.20 -18.29
N ARG A 185 34.81 -13.11 -18.56
CA ARG A 185 34.44 -13.53 -19.91
C ARG A 185 33.08 -13.01 -20.35
N PRO A 186 32.97 -12.52 -21.61
CA PRO A 186 31.66 -12.17 -22.18
C PRO A 186 30.67 -13.34 -22.09
N PHE A 187 29.36 -13.02 -21.95
CA PHE A 187 28.31 -14.02 -21.88
C PHE A 187 27.21 -13.75 -22.90
N VAL A 188 26.53 -14.80 -23.33
CA VAL A 188 25.41 -14.73 -24.27
C VAL A 188 24.10 -14.88 -23.50
N LYS A 189 23.12 -14.01 -23.78
CA LYS A 189 21.76 -14.12 -23.30
C LYS A 189 20.78 -13.72 -24.40
N ASP A 190 19.78 -14.56 -24.64
CA ASP A 190 18.78 -14.35 -25.70
C ASP A 190 19.42 -14.08 -27.08
N GLY A 191 20.48 -14.84 -27.42
CA GLY A 191 21.22 -14.71 -28.67
C GLY A 191 22.11 -13.45 -28.79
N LYS A 192 22.23 -12.64 -27.74
CA LYS A 192 23.02 -11.41 -27.73
C LYS A 192 24.22 -11.53 -26.80
N LEU A 193 25.38 -11.11 -27.32
CA LEU A 193 26.63 -11.07 -26.56
C LEU A 193 26.68 -9.83 -25.65
N PHE A 194 27.04 -10.03 -24.38
CA PHE A 194 27.20 -9.00 -23.38
C PHE A 194 28.61 -9.06 -22.79
N GLN A 195 29.23 -7.90 -22.66
CA GLN A 195 30.51 -7.74 -21.98
C GLN A 195 30.28 -7.20 -20.56
N HIS A 196 30.93 -7.81 -19.58
CA HIS A 196 30.88 -7.33 -18.19
C HIS A 196 31.42 -5.91 -18.04
N GLY A 197 31.07 -5.22 -16.96
CA GLY A 197 31.45 -3.81 -16.75
C GLY A 197 30.71 -2.82 -17.67
N THR A 198 29.55 -3.19 -18.23
CA THR A 198 28.75 -2.30 -19.06
C THR A 198 27.32 -2.13 -18.51
N LEU A 199 26.73 -0.95 -18.72
CA LEU A 199 25.33 -0.70 -18.38
C LEU A 199 24.39 -1.66 -19.11
N ARG A 200 24.73 -2.04 -20.35
CA ARG A 200 23.95 -2.95 -21.16
C ARG A 200 23.93 -4.37 -20.59
N ALA A 201 25.08 -4.86 -20.11
CA ALA A 201 25.17 -6.15 -19.44
C ALA A 201 24.34 -6.19 -18.15
N TYR A 202 24.33 -5.09 -17.39
CA TYR A 202 23.52 -4.99 -16.18
C TYR A 202 22.01 -4.90 -16.48
N ALA A 203 21.62 -4.04 -17.42
CA ALA A 203 20.20 -3.77 -17.72
C ALA A 203 19.56 -4.89 -18.54
N SER A 204 20.10 -5.17 -19.73
CA SER A 204 19.54 -6.14 -20.68
C SER A 204 20.07 -7.55 -20.45
N GLY A 205 21.36 -7.71 -20.16
CA GLY A 205 21.98 -8.99 -19.85
C GLY A 205 21.64 -9.54 -18.46
N SER A 206 21.04 -8.72 -17.56
CA SER A 206 20.73 -9.08 -16.18
C SER A 206 21.94 -9.50 -15.34
N CYS A 207 23.16 -9.16 -15.76
CA CYS A 207 24.38 -9.44 -15.02
C CYS A 207 24.43 -8.64 -13.71
N ARG A 208 24.93 -9.27 -12.66
CA ARG A 208 25.05 -8.68 -11.32
C ARG A 208 26.43 -8.86 -10.72
N CYS A 209 27.47 -9.11 -11.55
CA CYS A 209 28.85 -9.15 -11.10
C CYS A 209 29.29 -7.78 -10.56
N ASP A 210 30.41 -7.73 -9.88
CA ASP A 210 30.86 -6.52 -9.20
C ASP A 210 31.24 -5.41 -10.20
N ASP A 211 31.81 -5.74 -11.35
CA ASP A 211 32.10 -4.79 -12.41
C ASP A 211 30.84 -4.13 -12.99
N CYS A 212 29.79 -4.94 -13.28
CA CYS A 212 28.50 -4.42 -13.72
C CYS A 212 27.80 -3.59 -12.65
N LYS A 213 27.94 -3.94 -11.37
CA LYS A 213 27.43 -3.14 -10.25
C LYS A 213 28.21 -1.85 -10.08
N ALA A 214 29.54 -1.87 -10.28
CA ALA A 214 30.40 -0.70 -10.17
C ALA A 214 30.03 0.34 -11.22
N ILE A 215 29.92 -0.04 -12.49
CA ILE A 215 29.57 0.89 -13.56
C ILE A 215 28.17 1.50 -13.39
N VAL A 216 27.21 0.73 -12.87
CA VAL A 216 25.88 1.26 -12.56
C VAL A 216 25.90 2.23 -11.37
N ARG A 217 26.74 1.97 -10.35
CA ARG A 217 26.94 2.90 -9.23
C ARG A 217 27.53 4.23 -9.72
N GLU A 218 28.54 4.16 -10.57
CA GLU A 218 29.19 5.34 -11.17
C GLU A 218 28.23 6.12 -12.07
N TYR A 219 27.50 5.44 -12.94
CA TYR A 219 26.46 6.06 -13.76
C TYR A 219 25.39 6.76 -12.92
N ARG A 220 24.91 6.12 -11.87
CA ARG A 220 23.94 6.73 -10.94
C ARG A 220 24.54 7.93 -10.21
N ARG A 221 25.80 7.84 -9.80
CA ARG A 221 26.53 8.95 -9.18
C ARG A 221 26.66 10.13 -10.14
N SER A 222 27.01 9.92 -11.39
CA SER A 222 27.10 10.95 -12.42
C SER A 222 25.74 11.58 -12.73
N GLN A 223 24.65 10.81 -12.77
CA GLN A 223 23.30 11.34 -12.93
C GLN A 223 22.87 12.21 -11.75
N ARG A 224 23.20 11.80 -10.52
CA ARG A 224 22.97 12.62 -9.31
C ARG A 224 23.75 13.93 -9.37
N ALA A 225 25.02 13.88 -9.75
CA ALA A 225 25.85 15.09 -9.88
C ALA A 225 25.26 16.07 -10.91
N LYS A 226 24.74 15.57 -12.04
CA LYS A 226 24.06 16.40 -13.06
C LYS A 226 22.75 17.02 -12.54
N SER A 227 21.99 16.30 -11.71
CA SER A 227 20.78 16.83 -11.06
C SER A 227 21.12 17.93 -10.05
N TYR A 228 22.20 17.77 -9.28
CA TYR A 228 22.71 18.82 -8.38
C TYR A 228 23.10 20.10 -9.13
N GLN A 229 23.72 19.98 -10.29
CA GLN A 229 24.08 21.13 -11.14
C GLN A 229 22.86 21.88 -11.71
N LYS A 230 21.70 21.21 -11.80
CA LYS A 230 20.42 21.81 -12.22
C LYS A 230 19.65 22.48 -11.07
N GLY A 231 20.20 22.55 -9.86
CA GLY A 231 19.52 23.12 -8.69
C GLY A 231 18.38 22.26 -8.14
N GLU A 232 18.23 21.03 -8.63
CA GLU A 232 17.29 20.06 -8.08
C GLU A 232 17.91 19.46 -6.82
N VAL A 233 17.49 19.94 -5.65
CA VAL A 233 17.84 19.33 -4.37
C VAL A 233 17.16 17.99 -4.28
N ILE A 234 17.86 16.91 -4.64
CA ILE A 234 17.46 15.57 -4.26
C ILE A 234 17.78 15.45 -2.76
N LEU A 235 16.81 15.82 -1.94
CA LEU A 235 16.85 15.48 -0.52
C LEU A 235 17.02 13.96 -0.46
N ASP A 236 17.86 13.46 0.47
CA ASP A 236 17.90 12.04 0.80
C ASP A 236 16.47 11.66 1.20
N GLU A 237 15.75 11.05 0.26
CA GLU A 237 14.35 10.70 0.47
C GLU A 237 14.29 9.70 1.62
N PRO A 238 13.44 9.96 2.62
CA PRO A 238 13.16 8.95 3.60
C PRO A 238 12.79 7.67 2.85
N SER A 239 13.46 6.58 3.18
CA SER A 239 13.32 5.32 2.45
C SER A 239 11.97 4.68 2.78
N HIS A 240 10.92 5.15 2.12
CA HIS A 240 9.58 4.60 2.26
C HIS A 240 9.54 3.13 1.93
N LEU A 241 8.67 2.40 2.62
CA LEU A 241 8.44 0.98 2.39
C LEU A 241 7.71 0.77 1.06
N PRO A 242 8.35 0.14 0.04
CA PRO A 242 7.69 -0.12 -1.23
C PRO A 242 6.57 -1.15 -1.07
N ARG A 243 5.45 -0.94 -1.75
CA ARG A 243 4.28 -1.83 -1.71
C ARG A 243 4.62 -3.26 -2.15
N ASP A 244 5.40 -3.41 -3.21
CA ASP A 244 5.80 -4.73 -3.72
C ASP A 244 6.68 -5.49 -2.75
N THR A 245 7.59 -4.78 -2.07
CA THR A 245 8.45 -5.37 -1.05
C THR A 245 7.63 -5.84 0.14
N TRP A 246 6.72 -4.99 0.63
CA TRP A 246 5.80 -5.37 1.70
C TRP A 246 4.91 -6.56 1.30
N ARG A 247 4.32 -6.53 0.11
CA ARG A 247 3.49 -7.63 -0.41
C ARG A 247 4.24 -8.96 -0.41
N THR A 248 5.53 -8.95 -0.78
CA THR A 248 6.37 -10.14 -0.76
C THR A 248 6.58 -10.68 0.66
N ILE A 249 6.80 -9.80 1.63
CA ILE A 249 6.95 -10.17 3.05
C ILE A 249 5.64 -10.70 3.60
N TRP A 250 4.55 -9.99 3.35
CA TRP A 250 3.20 -10.33 3.79
C TRP A 250 2.76 -11.69 3.26
N ASN A 251 2.88 -11.92 1.95
CA ASN A 251 2.51 -13.20 1.33
C ASN A 251 3.34 -14.39 1.87
N LYS A 252 4.63 -14.16 2.18
CA LYS A 252 5.47 -15.20 2.81
C LYS A 252 5.02 -15.53 4.23
N ALA A 253 4.59 -14.52 4.99
CA ALA A 253 4.06 -14.73 6.34
C ALA A 253 2.73 -15.50 6.29
N ILE A 254 1.83 -15.16 5.35
CA ILE A 254 0.58 -15.89 5.12
C ILE A 254 0.86 -17.35 4.77
N ALA A 255 1.76 -17.63 3.82
CA ALA A 255 2.09 -18.99 3.43
C ALA A 255 2.61 -19.83 4.61
N LYS A 256 3.32 -19.21 5.55
CA LYS A 256 3.82 -19.86 6.77
C LYS A 256 2.75 -20.02 7.86
N SER A 257 1.72 -19.18 7.85
CA SER A 257 0.67 -19.22 8.89
C SER A 257 -0.34 -20.37 8.70
N GLY A 258 -0.28 -21.08 7.57
CA GLY A 258 -1.20 -22.18 7.27
C GLY A 258 -2.62 -21.73 6.92
N MET A 259 -2.84 -20.47 6.57
CA MET A 259 -4.14 -19.97 6.17
C MET A 259 -4.60 -20.57 4.83
N GLY A 260 -5.88 -20.90 4.71
CA GLY A 260 -6.49 -21.42 3.49
C GLY A 260 -6.78 -20.37 2.40
N TRP A 261 -6.49 -19.09 2.66
CA TRP A 261 -6.69 -17.98 1.72
C TRP A 261 -5.62 -16.90 1.89
N ASN A 262 -5.50 -15.99 0.92
CA ASN A 262 -4.42 -14.99 0.89
C ASN A 262 -4.99 -13.56 1.04
N PRO A 263 -5.12 -13.03 2.27
CA PRO A 263 -5.57 -11.68 2.51
C PRO A 263 -4.57 -10.64 2.00
N ARG A 264 -5.10 -9.64 1.30
CA ARG A 264 -4.32 -8.48 0.89
C ARG A 264 -4.10 -7.56 2.10
N THR A 265 -3.07 -6.74 2.07
CA THR A 265 -2.83 -5.72 3.12
C THR A 265 -4.05 -4.82 3.34
N HIS A 266 -4.82 -4.52 2.28
CA HIS A 266 -6.02 -3.69 2.40
C HIS A 266 -7.15 -4.38 3.15
N ASP A 267 -7.14 -5.70 3.21
CA ASP A 267 -8.14 -6.47 3.94
C ASP A 267 -8.00 -6.32 5.47
N LEU A 268 -6.82 -5.85 5.97
CA LEU A 268 -6.65 -5.44 7.37
C LEU A 268 -7.52 -4.21 7.72
N ARG A 269 -7.69 -3.30 6.79
CA ARG A 269 -8.60 -2.16 6.96
C ARG A 269 -10.07 -2.63 6.93
N HIS A 270 -10.38 -3.64 6.12
CA HIS A 270 -11.70 -4.28 6.13
C HIS A 270 -11.95 -5.00 7.46
N ALA A 271 -10.94 -5.67 8.01
CA ALA A 271 -11.01 -6.29 9.32
C ALA A 271 -11.28 -5.27 10.43
N ASN A 272 -10.55 -4.13 10.44
CA ASN A 272 -10.79 -3.03 11.39
C ASN A 272 -12.27 -2.57 11.33
N ALA A 273 -12.77 -2.20 10.14
CA ALA A 273 -14.13 -1.74 9.96
C ALA A 273 -15.17 -2.76 10.44
N THR A 274 -15.01 -4.02 10.05
CA THR A 274 -15.97 -5.08 10.37
C THR A 274 -15.96 -5.37 11.87
N GLN A 275 -14.80 -5.44 12.52
CA GLN A 275 -14.70 -5.70 13.95
C GLN A 275 -15.29 -4.57 14.77
N LEU A 276 -15.07 -3.31 14.40
CA LEU A 276 -15.68 -2.16 15.08
C LEU A 276 -17.21 -2.22 14.99
N LEU A 277 -17.77 -2.44 13.81
CA LEU A 277 -19.21 -2.55 13.60
C LEU A 277 -19.80 -3.79 14.29
N LYS A 278 -19.11 -4.93 14.32
CA LYS A 278 -19.51 -6.15 15.05
C LYS A 278 -19.65 -5.87 16.55
N ASN A 279 -18.81 -4.97 17.09
CA ASN A 279 -18.82 -4.60 18.50
C ASN A 279 -19.71 -3.37 18.79
N GLY A 280 -20.56 -2.96 17.85
CA GLY A 280 -21.58 -1.94 18.07
C GLY A 280 -21.08 -0.49 17.97
N VAL A 281 -19.86 -0.27 17.45
CA VAL A 281 -19.38 1.09 17.16
C VAL A 281 -20.23 1.70 16.04
N ASP A 282 -20.62 2.94 16.20
CA ASP A 282 -21.47 3.65 15.26
C ASP A 282 -20.83 3.74 13.86
N VAL A 283 -21.66 3.61 12.82
CA VAL A 283 -21.21 3.60 11.43
C VAL A 283 -20.56 4.93 10.99
N HIS A 284 -21.00 6.05 11.57
CA HIS A 284 -20.43 7.38 11.30
C HIS A 284 -19.04 7.49 11.93
N GLU A 285 -18.87 7.01 13.16
CA GLU A 285 -17.57 6.95 13.82
C GLU A 285 -16.59 6.09 13.03
N VAL A 286 -17.02 4.90 12.58
CA VAL A 286 -16.20 4.04 11.73
C VAL A 286 -15.87 4.73 10.40
N LYS A 287 -16.81 5.43 9.78
CA LYS A 287 -16.59 6.23 8.55
C LYS A 287 -15.50 7.28 8.77
N GLU A 288 -15.57 8.05 9.84
CA GLU A 288 -14.60 9.11 10.16
C GLU A 288 -13.22 8.52 10.46
N ARG A 289 -13.16 7.49 11.33
CA ARG A 289 -11.93 6.77 11.65
C ARG A 289 -11.21 6.26 10.39
N LEU A 290 -11.95 5.75 9.44
CA LEU A 290 -11.40 5.26 8.17
C LEU A 290 -11.13 6.39 7.16
N GLY A 291 -11.73 7.57 7.31
CA GLY A 291 -11.68 8.66 6.34
C GLY A 291 -12.37 8.29 5.03
N HIS A 292 -13.59 7.75 5.10
CA HIS A 292 -14.45 7.54 3.94
C HIS A 292 -15.23 8.82 3.62
N GLN A 293 -15.19 9.27 2.36
CA GLN A 293 -15.97 10.42 1.91
C GLN A 293 -17.48 10.16 1.95
N SER A 294 -17.89 8.93 1.63
CA SER A 294 -19.29 8.53 1.59
C SER A 294 -19.57 7.41 2.60
N ILE A 295 -20.66 7.56 3.34
CA ILE A 295 -21.15 6.55 4.29
C ILE A 295 -21.45 5.21 3.58
N LYS A 296 -21.91 5.25 2.31
CA LYS A 296 -22.16 4.06 1.49
C LYS A 296 -20.95 3.13 1.41
N THR A 297 -19.73 3.70 1.53
CA THR A 297 -18.50 2.89 1.55
C THR A 297 -18.38 2.09 2.84
N THR A 298 -18.84 2.65 3.98
CA THR A 298 -18.82 1.99 5.29
C THR A 298 -20.01 1.04 5.46
N GLU A 299 -21.18 1.39 4.94
CA GLU A 299 -22.39 0.55 4.98
C GLU A 299 -22.19 -0.83 4.33
N ARG A 300 -21.25 -0.95 3.39
CA ARG A 300 -20.90 -2.25 2.78
C ARG A 300 -20.45 -3.29 3.81
N TYR A 301 -19.93 -2.87 4.95
CA TYR A 301 -19.54 -3.74 6.06
C TYR A 301 -20.73 -4.15 6.93
N LEU A 302 -21.82 -3.37 6.98
CA LEU A 302 -23.02 -3.66 7.77
C LEU A 302 -23.73 -4.94 7.31
N HIS A 303 -23.68 -5.27 6.01
CA HIS A 303 -24.27 -6.51 5.50
C HIS A 303 -23.69 -7.78 6.14
N ARG A 304 -22.47 -7.70 6.71
CA ARG A 304 -21.83 -8.81 7.44
C ARG A 304 -22.25 -8.87 8.91
N VAL A 305 -22.59 -7.72 9.48
CA VAL A 305 -22.92 -7.61 10.91
C VAL A 305 -24.39 -7.97 11.18
N ARG A 306 -25.26 -7.77 10.20
CA ARG A 306 -26.73 -7.99 10.32
C ARG A 306 -27.16 -9.43 10.61
N HIS A 307 -26.25 -10.41 10.54
CA HIS A 307 -26.55 -11.80 10.90
C HIS A 307 -26.29 -12.15 12.36
N GLN A 308 -25.79 -11.21 13.19
CA GLN A 308 -25.73 -11.40 14.63
C GLN A 308 -27.02 -10.83 15.27
N LYS A 309 -27.54 -11.54 16.30
CA LYS A 309 -28.80 -11.24 17.02
C LYS A 309 -29.00 -9.73 17.16
N SER A 310 -30.13 -9.25 16.67
CA SER A 310 -30.50 -7.84 16.76
C SER A 310 -30.67 -7.45 18.21
N LYS A 311 -29.78 -6.62 18.72
CA LYS A 311 -29.99 -5.96 20.04
C LYS A 311 -31.30 -5.17 20.10
N ALA A 312 -31.91 -4.87 18.96
CA ALA A 312 -33.19 -4.18 18.88
C ALA A 312 -34.32 -4.95 19.57
N SER A 313 -34.32 -6.28 19.51
CA SER A 313 -35.32 -7.08 20.24
C SER A 313 -35.12 -7.05 21.75
N GLU A 314 -33.84 -6.98 22.21
CA GLU A 314 -33.54 -6.84 23.65
C GLU A 314 -33.97 -5.48 24.17
N VAL A 315 -33.65 -4.39 23.46
CA VAL A 315 -34.06 -3.03 23.79
C VAL A 315 -35.57 -2.86 23.76
N VAL A 316 -36.28 -3.48 22.82
CA VAL A 316 -37.72 -3.45 22.73
C VAL A 316 -38.36 -4.27 23.88
N ASN A 317 -37.77 -5.41 24.25
CA ASN A 317 -38.21 -6.18 25.42
C ASN A 317 -38.06 -5.37 26.72
N ASP A 318 -36.92 -4.71 26.90
CA ASP A 318 -36.72 -3.82 28.08
C ASP A 318 -37.72 -2.66 28.13
N PHE A 319 -38.19 -2.18 26.97
CA PHE A 319 -39.22 -1.16 26.87
C PHE A 319 -40.64 -1.68 27.16
N LEU A 320 -40.88 -2.97 26.88
CA LEU A 320 -42.18 -3.58 27.09
C LEU A 320 -42.38 -4.14 28.52
N GLY A 321 -41.32 -4.16 29.36
CA GLY A 321 -41.33 -4.62 30.75
C GLY A 321 -41.26 -6.14 30.80
#